data_c253f6cbd852983f046d17cd4e966b6b
#
_entry.id   c253f6cbd852983f046d17cd4e966b6b
#
_cell.length_a   1.000
_cell.length_b   1.000
_cell.length_c   1.000
_cell.angle_alpha   90.00
_cell.angle_beta   90.00
_cell.angle_gamma   90.00
#
_symmetry.space_group_name_H-M   'P 1'
#
loop_
_entity.id
_entity.type
_entity.pdbx_description
1 polymer ?
#
loop_
_entity_poly.entity_id
_entity_poly.type
_entity_poly.pdbx_seq_one_letter_code
_entity_poly.pdbx_strand_id
1 'polypeptide(L)'
;MANILIVDDEIGIRELLSEILGDEGHDVVLAENAAAARAVRNARRPDLVLLDIWMPDADGITLLKEWSANGQLTMPVVMMSGHGTIDTAVEATRIGAIDYLEKPIALQKLLSAVKRGLARPPASGQPMPLTLAAFTRSVPLRELRRRLQQISENSRVLLLRIGSGSIAELAARSFLAEGGSWLDFTTIVQPVDNKQLQGCQGGVMFVPELTRLTRAQQKNLAFVLDRLDRLNLHLVVATDQSADVLIAEGWDEMLVQRLFEVSLTPPTLADIQDDVPELAAQLLLHLVEAGDVPHRHFSTAALNALRTQAWPGGFADLRAAVKSLALGTLEEEIGLSDVRRVLPAPVDNVHTVSLDQPLREAREAFERLYFEHYLRVEGNNMTRIAERCGLERTHLYRKLKQLGLQVNRRNDDH
;
A
#
# COMPACT_ATOMS: atom_id res chain seq x y z
N MET A 1 -3.15 15.90 -27.07
CA MET A 1 -2.84 16.74 -25.90
C MET A 1 -2.26 15.80 -24.86
N ALA A 2 -1.00 15.98 -24.47
CA ALA A 2 -0.30 15.14 -23.51
C ALA A 2 0.23 16.01 -22.37
N ASN A 3 0.31 15.45 -21.15
CA ASN A 3 0.85 16.14 -19.98
C ASN A 3 2.37 15.89 -19.91
N ILE A 4 3.17 16.93 -20.09
CA ILE A 4 4.64 16.83 -20.12
C ILE A 4 5.22 17.53 -18.90
N LEU A 5 6.03 16.81 -18.11
CA LEU A 5 6.77 17.39 -17.00
C LEU A 5 8.17 17.82 -17.48
N ILE A 6 8.50 19.09 -17.24
CA ILE A 6 9.85 19.63 -17.49
C ILE A 6 10.53 19.86 -16.14
N VAL A 7 11.66 19.22 -15.94
CA VAL A 7 12.49 19.33 -14.72
C VAL A 7 13.84 19.90 -15.09
N ASP A 8 14.11 21.13 -14.65
CA ASP A 8 15.32 21.88 -14.95
C ASP A 8 15.49 22.99 -13.89
N ASP A 9 16.65 23.29 -13.39
CA ASP A 9 16.85 24.38 -12.43
C ASP A 9 16.91 25.76 -13.09
N GLU A 10 17.23 25.82 -14.38
CA GLU A 10 17.29 27.05 -15.15
C GLU A 10 15.90 27.53 -15.59
N ILE A 11 15.41 28.64 -15.03
CA ILE A 11 14.08 29.19 -15.34
C ILE A 11 13.89 29.49 -16.83
N GLY A 12 14.93 30.03 -17.49
CA GLY A 12 14.86 30.37 -18.92
C GLY A 12 14.69 29.14 -19.82
N ILE A 13 15.29 28.01 -19.45
CA ILE A 13 15.12 26.75 -20.20
C ILE A 13 13.71 26.20 -19.98
N ARG A 14 13.21 26.20 -18.73
CA ARG A 14 11.85 25.76 -18.44
C ARG A 14 10.80 26.55 -19.20
N GLU A 15 10.91 27.89 -19.21
CA GLU A 15 9.97 28.77 -19.91
C GLU A 15 10.02 28.54 -21.42
N LEU A 16 11.21 28.49 -22.02
CA LEU A 16 11.39 28.24 -23.45
C LEU A 16 10.79 26.89 -23.89
N LEU A 17 11.10 25.82 -23.15
CA LEU A 17 10.58 24.49 -23.48
C LEU A 17 9.06 24.41 -23.27
N SER A 18 8.55 25.12 -22.26
CA SER A 18 7.11 25.21 -22.00
C SER A 18 6.36 25.92 -23.12
N GLU A 19 6.91 27.03 -23.62
CA GLU A 19 6.33 27.78 -24.77
C GLU A 19 6.31 26.88 -26.02
N ILE A 20 7.44 26.27 -26.37
CA ILE A 20 7.54 25.39 -27.53
C ILE A 20 6.54 24.23 -27.48
N LEU A 21 6.44 23.55 -26.34
CA LEU A 21 5.57 22.38 -26.20
C LEU A 21 4.09 22.78 -26.05
N GLY A 22 3.82 23.96 -25.48
CA GLY A 22 2.48 24.56 -25.44
C GLY A 22 1.97 24.89 -26.86
N ASP A 23 2.82 25.45 -27.73
CA ASP A 23 2.50 25.71 -29.13
C ASP A 23 2.21 24.43 -29.94
N GLU A 24 2.86 23.30 -29.56
CA GLU A 24 2.54 21.98 -30.13
C GLU A 24 1.27 21.33 -29.53
N GLY A 25 0.56 22.02 -28.64
CA GLY A 25 -0.72 21.58 -28.07
C GLY A 25 -0.58 20.61 -26.90
N HIS A 26 0.53 20.62 -26.20
CA HIS A 26 0.74 19.84 -24.99
C HIS A 26 0.43 20.65 -23.72
N ASP A 27 0.05 19.97 -22.64
CA ASP A 27 -0.07 20.55 -21.30
C ASP A 27 1.26 20.39 -20.57
N VAL A 28 1.83 21.48 -20.06
CA VAL A 28 3.18 21.46 -19.51
C VAL A 28 3.17 21.81 -18.03
N VAL A 29 3.81 20.95 -17.23
CA VAL A 29 4.05 21.17 -15.80
C VAL A 29 5.53 21.39 -15.58
N LEU A 30 5.89 22.38 -14.77
CA LEU A 30 7.26 22.78 -14.52
C LEU A 30 7.71 22.36 -13.10
N ALA A 31 8.91 21.84 -13.00
CA ALA A 31 9.57 21.57 -11.73
C ALA A 31 11.00 22.14 -11.75
N GLU A 32 11.36 22.85 -10.69
CA GLU A 32 12.66 23.53 -10.61
C GLU A 32 13.77 22.68 -9.97
N ASN A 33 13.42 21.51 -9.44
CA ASN A 33 14.32 20.60 -8.73
C ASN A 33 13.72 19.20 -8.62
N ALA A 34 14.53 18.25 -8.15
CA ALA A 34 14.09 16.86 -7.96
C ALA A 34 12.96 16.71 -6.93
N ALA A 35 12.91 17.56 -5.90
CA ALA A 35 11.84 17.53 -4.89
C ALA A 35 10.49 17.92 -5.49
N ALA A 36 10.45 18.98 -6.30
CA ALA A 36 9.26 19.40 -7.04
C ALA A 36 8.84 18.35 -8.08
N ALA A 37 9.81 17.75 -8.80
CA ALA A 37 9.54 16.68 -9.75
C ALA A 37 8.90 15.45 -9.10
N ARG A 38 9.37 15.03 -7.91
CA ARG A 38 8.75 13.96 -7.12
C ARG A 38 7.31 14.31 -6.72
N ALA A 39 7.06 15.55 -6.29
CA ALA A 39 5.73 16.00 -5.90
C ALA A 39 4.75 15.95 -7.08
N VAL A 40 5.16 16.48 -8.25
CA VAL A 40 4.34 16.45 -9.47
C VAL A 40 4.07 15.01 -9.91
N ARG A 41 5.11 14.16 -9.99
CA ARG A 41 4.98 12.75 -10.38
C ARG A 41 4.06 11.97 -9.43
N ASN A 42 4.13 12.24 -8.14
CA ASN A 42 3.28 11.58 -7.13
C ASN A 42 1.83 12.08 -7.13
N ALA A 43 1.60 13.32 -7.57
CA ALA A 43 0.25 13.85 -7.72
C ALA A 43 -0.45 13.30 -8.96
N ARG A 44 0.28 13.26 -10.09
CA ARG A 44 -0.23 12.76 -11.37
C ARG A 44 0.94 12.25 -12.22
N ARG A 45 0.78 11.05 -12.80
CA ARG A 45 1.75 10.52 -13.78
C ARG A 45 1.78 11.41 -15.01
N PRO A 46 2.94 11.98 -15.38
CA PRO A 46 3.08 12.68 -16.67
C PRO A 46 3.13 11.67 -17.83
N ASP A 47 2.73 12.10 -19.02
CA ASP A 47 2.82 11.29 -20.23
C ASP A 47 4.26 11.21 -20.75
N LEU A 48 5.09 12.22 -20.44
CA LEU A 48 6.51 12.28 -20.75
C LEU A 48 7.23 13.21 -19.76
N VAL A 49 8.47 12.92 -19.45
CA VAL A 49 9.34 13.78 -18.63
C VAL A 49 10.57 14.21 -19.44
N LEU A 50 10.84 15.50 -19.43
CA LEU A 50 12.13 16.07 -19.80
C LEU A 50 12.89 16.34 -18.50
N LEU A 51 14.02 15.68 -18.28
CA LEU A 51 14.74 15.70 -17.00
C LEU A 51 16.18 16.18 -17.19
N ASP A 52 16.51 17.31 -16.58
CA ASP A 52 17.88 17.77 -16.54
C ASP A 52 18.74 16.87 -15.62
N ILE A 53 20.00 16.69 -16.00
CA ILE A 53 20.98 15.92 -15.21
C ILE A 53 21.47 16.77 -14.05
N TRP A 54 21.83 18.00 -14.28
CA TRP A 54 22.47 18.84 -13.28
C TRP A 54 21.46 19.74 -12.56
N MET A 55 21.12 19.37 -11.32
CA MET A 55 20.23 20.14 -10.45
C MET A 55 20.85 20.30 -9.05
N PRO A 56 20.56 21.40 -8.34
CA PRO A 56 21.26 21.72 -7.09
C PRO A 56 20.92 20.80 -5.91
N ASP A 57 19.74 20.17 -5.91
CA ASP A 57 19.25 19.34 -4.80
C ASP A 57 19.54 17.85 -4.99
N ALA A 58 19.50 17.36 -6.22
CA ALA A 58 19.82 15.99 -6.58
C ALA A 58 20.09 15.88 -8.08
N ASP A 59 21.07 15.07 -8.46
CA ASP A 59 21.36 14.72 -9.84
C ASP A 59 20.17 13.99 -10.50
N GLY A 60 19.80 14.38 -11.73
CA GLY A 60 18.72 13.76 -12.50
C GLY A 60 18.89 12.27 -12.76
N ILE A 61 20.14 11.78 -12.87
CA ILE A 61 20.44 10.34 -12.94
C ILE A 61 20.02 9.65 -11.63
N THR A 62 20.27 10.29 -10.50
CA THR A 62 19.87 9.79 -9.19
C THR A 62 18.35 9.73 -9.07
N LEU A 63 17.63 10.77 -9.54
CA LEU A 63 16.18 10.77 -9.57
C LEU A 63 15.61 9.69 -10.50
N LEU A 64 16.22 9.48 -11.66
CA LEU A 64 15.86 8.42 -12.61
C LEU A 64 16.05 7.02 -11.99
N LYS A 65 17.20 6.80 -11.30
CA LYS A 65 17.46 5.56 -10.54
C LYS A 65 16.43 5.33 -9.44
N GLU A 66 16.07 6.38 -8.72
CA GLU A 66 15.04 6.32 -7.66
C GLU A 66 13.69 5.91 -8.26
N TRP A 67 13.26 6.54 -9.34
CA TRP A 67 12.00 6.17 -10.00
C TRP A 67 12.02 4.73 -10.55
N SER A 68 13.15 4.30 -11.11
CA SER A 68 13.31 2.92 -11.57
C SER A 68 13.24 1.93 -10.41
N ALA A 69 14.02 2.15 -9.36
CA ALA A 69 14.06 1.27 -8.18
C ALA A 69 12.74 1.21 -7.40
N ASN A 70 11.94 2.28 -7.46
CA ASN A 70 10.64 2.37 -6.80
C ASN A 70 9.46 1.90 -7.70
N GLY A 71 9.73 1.44 -8.93
CA GLY A 71 8.68 1.08 -9.89
C GLY A 71 7.87 2.28 -10.40
N GLN A 72 8.39 3.48 -10.20
CA GLN A 72 7.74 4.73 -10.58
C GLN A 72 8.12 5.21 -12.00
N LEU A 73 9.07 4.55 -12.67
CA LEU A 73 9.50 4.84 -14.04
C LEU A 73 8.52 4.22 -15.06
N THR A 74 7.26 4.61 -15.00
CA THR A 74 6.19 4.09 -15.87
C THR A 74 5.93 4.97 -17.10
N MET A 75 6.54 6.15 -17.13
CA MET A 75 6.47 7.13 -18.21
C MET A 75 7.81 7.21 -18.96
N PRO A 76 7.80 7.60 -20.24
CA PRO A 76 9.01 7.88 -20.98
C PRO A 76 9.76 9.08 -20.38
N VAL A 77 11.06 8.93 -20.16
CA VAL A 77 11.95 9.99 -19.68
C VAL A 77 12.99 10.29 -20.74
N VAL A 78 13.13 11.57 -21.11
CA VAL A 78 14.19 12.10 -21.98
C VAL A 78 15.13 12.92 -21.10
N MET A 79 16.39 12.56 -21.07
CA MET A 79 17.39 13.30 -20.29
C MET A 79 17.88 14.51 -21.06
N MET A 80 18.17 15.60 -20.33
CA MET A 80 18.77 16.83 -20.88
C MET A 80 20.10 17.10 -20.16
N SER A 81 21.12 17.58 -20.87
CA SER A 81 22.41 17.92 -20.24
C SER A 81 23.18 18.97 -21.03
N GLY A 82 23.82 19.88 -20.31
CA GLY A 82 24.74 20.87 -20.86
C GLY A 82 26.20 20.38 -21.01
N HIS A 83 26.60 19.34 -20.27
CA HIS A 83 27.96 18.82 -20.23
C HIS A 83 27.96 17.28 -20.13
N GLY A 84 27.12 16.62 -20.91
CA GLY A 84 27.00 15.17 -20.87
C GLY A 84 28.21 14.46 -21.50
N THR A 85 28.78 13.51 -20.78
CA THR A 85 29.69 12.54 -21.36
C THR A 85 28.92 11.39 -22.01
N ILE A 86 29.54 10.68 -22.94
CA ILE A 86 28.95 9.47 -23.54
C ILE A 86 28.56 8.48 -22.44
N ASP A 87 29.35 8.41 -21.36
CA ASP A 87 29.11 7.52 -20.22
C ASP A 87 27.80 7.83 -19.49
N THR A 88 27.48 9.13 -19.27
CA THR A 88 26.20 9.54 -18.62
C THR A 88 24.99 9.22 -19.50
N ALA A 89 25.09 9.38 -20.81
CA ALA A 89 24.01 9.02 -21.73
C ALA A 89 23.78 7.48 -21.78
N VAL A 90 24.85 6.70 -21.77
CA VAL A 90 24.79 5.23 -21.71
C VAL A 90 24.18 4.78 -20.37
N GLU A 91 24.59 5.40 -19.26
CA GLU A 91 24.04 5.09 -17.94
C GLU A 91 22.55 5.40 -17.86
N ALA A 92 22.11 6.59 -18.30
CA ALA A 92 20.71 6.98 -18.34
C ALA A 92 19.85 6.00 -19.15
N THR A 93 20.33 5.62 -20.35
CA THR A 93 19.64 4.65 -21.21
C THR A 93 19.55 3.27 -20.53
N ARG A 94 20.60 2.84 -19.85
CA ARG A 94 20.63 1.56 -19.11
C ARG A 94 19.64 1.53 -17.93
N ILE A 95 19.40 2.67 -17.29
CA ILE A 95 18.40 2.81 -16.21
C ILE A 95 16.99 2.80 -16.77
N GLY A 96 16.77 3.27 -18.01
CA GLY A 96 15.46 3.27 -18.66
C GLY A 96 15.06 4.59 -19.31
N ALA A 97 15.95 5.58 -19.41
CA ALA A 97 15.71 6.75 -20.24
C ALA A 97 15.54 6.35 -21.71
N ILE A 98 14.59 6.98 -22.40
CA ILE A 98 14.30 6.64 -23.81
C ILE A 98 15.19 7.41 -24.81
N ASP A 99 15.68 8.55 -24.38
CA ASP A 99 16.49 9.44 -25.21
C ASP A 99 17.34 10.39 -24.37
N TYR A 100 18.26 11.08 -25.04
CA TYR A 100 19.19 12.03 -24.46
C TYR A 100 19.32 13.26 -25.37
N LEU A 101 19.14 14.47 -24.80
CA LEU A 101 19.27 15.74 -25.49
C LEU A 101 20.42 16.56 -24.91
N GLU A 102 21.32 17.00 -25.76
CA GLU A 102 22.42 17.91 -25.39
C GLU A 102 21.98 19.37 -25.48
N LYS A 103 22.22 20.16 -24.43
CA LYS A 103 21.99 21.62 -24.41
C LYS A 103 23.17 22.31 -25.16
N PRO A 104 22.91 23.30 -26.05
CA PRO A 104 21.62 23.88 -26.36
C PRO A 104 20.74 22.96 -27.22
N ILE A 105 19.48 22.79 -26.79
CA ILE A 105 18.55 21.82 -27.39
C ILE A 105 18.02 22.36 -28.73
N ALA A 106 18.34 21.66 -29.81
CA ALA A 106 17.78 22.00 -31.13
C ALA A 106 16.28 21.63 -31.20
N LEU A 107 15.45 22.56 -31.67
CA LEU A 107 13.99 22.41 -31.75
C LEU A 107 13.56 21.08 -32.40
N GLN A 108 14.15 20.73 -33.55
CA GLN A 108 13.81 19.50 -34.25
C GLN A 108 14.14 18.22 -33.46
N LYS A 109 15.24 18.25 -32.69
CA LYS A 109 15.62 17.13 -31.82
C LYS A 109 14.65 16.97 -30.65
N LEU A 110 14.25 18.10 -30.03
CA LEU A 110 13.25 18.13 -28.97
C LEU A 110 11.93 17.50 -29.43
N LEU A 111 11.35 18.07 -30.50
CA LEU A 111 10.07 17.60 -31.03
C LEU A 111 10.12 16.13 -31.48
N SER A 112 11.24 15.70 -32.06
CA SER A 112 11.42 14.30 -32.45
C SER A 112 11.51 13.37 -31.25
N ALA A 113 12.20 13.77 -30.17
CA ALA A 113 12.31 13.00 -28.94
C ALA A 113 10.95 12.90 -28.23
N VAL A 114 10.24 14.01 -28.10
CA VAL A 114 8.89 14.06 -27.51
C VAL A 114 7.92 13.19 -28.32
N LYS A 115 7.90 13.32 -29.63
CA LYS A 115 7.04 12.51 -30.51
C LYS A 115 7.35 11.00 -30.38
N ARG A 116 8.62 10.60 -30.33
CA ARG A 116 9.02 9.20 -30.11
C ARG A 116 8.60 8.71 -28.72
N GLY A 117 8.76 9.54 -27.69
CA GLY A 117 8.36 9.21 -26.34
C GLY A 117 6.86 8.98 -26.23
N LEU A 118 6.07 9.89 -26.77
CA LEU A 118 4.60 9.81 -26.73
C LEU A 118 4.02 8.72 -27.67
N ALA A 119 4.72 8.39 -28.76
CA ALA A 119 4.33 7.30 -29.66
C ALA A 119 4.64 5.90 -29.09
N ARG A 120 5.49 5.82 -28.08
CA ARG A 120 5.79 4.55 -27.41
C ARG A 120 4.55 4.16 -26.61
N PRO A 121 3.96 2.96 -26.86
CA PRO A 121 2.90 2.50 -25.98
C PRO A 121 3.44 2.54 -24.53
N PRO A 122 2.61 2.92 -23.57
CA PRO A 122 3.01 2.84 -22.17
C PRO A 122 3.69 1.50 -21.97
N ALA A 123 4.86 1.50 -21.35
CA ALA A 123 5.69 0.31 -21.24
C ALA A 123 4.76 -0.86 -20.90
N SER A 124 4.66 -1.84 -21.82
CA SER A 124 3.81 -3.03 -21.70
C SER A 124 4.36 -4.02 -20.66
N GLY A 125 5.03 -3.49 -19.65
CA GLY A 125 5.26 -4.17 -18.39
C GLY A 125 4.00 -4.01 -17.55
N GLN A 126 3.45 -5.08 -17.03
CA GLN A 126 2.52 -4.99 -15.92
C GLN A 126 3.11 -3.99 -14.91
N PRO A 127 2.31 -3.00 -14.43
CA PRO A 127 2.81 -2.03 -13.48
C PRO A 127 3.49 -2.80 -12.35
N MET A 128 4.72 -2.42 -12.03
CA MET A 128 5.43 -3.09 -10.94
C MET A 128 4.54 -3.05 -9.70
N PRO A 129 4.39 -4.17 -9.00
CA PRO A 129 3.54 -4.22 -7.82
C PRO A 129 4.00 -3.16 -6.81
N LEU A 130 3.04 -2.51 -6.15
CA LEU A 130 3.34 -1.58 -5.07
C LEU A 130 4.16 -2.30 -4.00
N THR A 131 5.34 -1.77 -3.68
CA THR A 131 6.27 -2.30 -2.69
C THR A 131 6.60 -1.25 -1.64
N LEU A 132 7.29 -1.64 -0.56
CA LEU A 132 7.77 -0.70 0.46
C LEU A 132 8.75 0.36 -0.10
N ALA A 133 9.28 0.16 -1.28
CA ALA A 133 10.18 1.11 -1.93
C ALA A 133 9.50 2.45 -2.27
N ALA A 134 8.19 2.44 -2.49
CA ALA A 134 7.42 3.65 -2.76
C ALA A 134 7.31 4.60 -1.55
N PHE A 135 7.58 4.12 -0.32
CA PHE A 135 7.38 4.86 0.93
C PHE A 135 8.70 5.34 1.51
N THR A 136 9.23 6.43 0.98
CA THR A 136 10.55 6.96 1.36
C THR A 136 10.51 7.85 2.60
N ARG A 137 9.36 8.38 2.99
CA ARG A 137 9.20 9.30 4.12
C ARG A 137 8.95 8.57 5.44
N SER A 138 8.22 7.48 5.43
CA SER A 138 7.89 6.69 6.61
C SER A 138 9.13 6.02 7.21
N VAL A 139 9.45 6.32 8.45
CA VAL A 139 10.58 5.70 9.16
C VAL A 139 10.32 4.22 9.44
N PRO A 140 9.14 3.81 9.95
CA PRO A 140 8.84 2.41 10.19
C PRO A 140 8.89 1.54 8.92
N LEU A 141 8.37 2.05 7.79
CA LEU A 141 8.36 1.31 6.52
C LEU A 141 9.76 1.19 5.91
N ARG A 142 10.61 2.22 6.04
CA ARG A 142 12.02 2.16 5.63
C ARG A 142 12.81 1.13 6.44
N GLU A 143 12.61 1.11 7.77
CA GLU A 143 13.27 0.14 8.64
C GLU A 143 12.80 -1.28 8.33
N LEU A 144 11.50 -1.49 8.12
CA LEU A 144 10.95 -2.77 7.68
C LEU A 144 11.59 -3.21 6.36
N ARG A 145 11.65 -2.31 5.36
CA ARG A 145 12.28 -2.59 4.06
C ARG A 145 13.73 -3.04 4.21
N ARG A 146 14.51 -2.34 5.03
CA ARG A 146 15.91 -2.67 5.28
C ARG A 146 16.07 -4.07 5.88
N ARG A 147 15.23 -4.43 6.87
CA ARG A 147 15.24 -5.77 7.46
C ARG A 147 14.86 -6.85 6.46
N LEU A 148 13.81 -6.60 5.67
CA LEU A 148 13.38 -7.53 4.63
C LEU A 148 14.48 -7.74 3.57
N GLN A 149 15.17 -6.69 3.16
CA GLN A 149 16.28 -6.78 2.22
C GLN A 149 17.43 -7.63 2.79
N GLN A 150 17.83 -7.41 4.04
CA GLN A 150 18.84 -8.22 4.71
C GLN A 150 18.43 -9.69 4.80
N ILE A 151 17.14 -9.98 5.06
CA ILE A 151 16.63 -11.35 5.12
C ILE A 151 16.64 -11.98 3.72
N SER A 152 16.23 -11.26 2.67
CA SER A 152 16.18 -11.81 1.30
C SER A 152 17.55 -12.24 0.75
N GLU A 153 18.63 -11.63 1.23
CA GLU A 153 19.99 -11.99 0.86
C GLU A 153 20.46 -13.30 1.53
N ASN A 154 19.89 -13.65 2.69
CA ASN A 154 20.35 -14.74 3.54
C ASN A 154 19.36 -15.91 3.67
N SER A 155 18.09 -15.71 3.34
CA SER A 155 17.05 -16.75 3.44
C SER A 155 16.08 -16.70 2.27
N ARG A 156 15.64 -17.88 1.84
CA ARG A 156 14.57 -18.05 0.85
C ARG A 156 13.20 -18.17 1.47
N VAL A 157 13.14 -18.39 2.79
CA VAL A 157 11.89 -18.54 3.53
C VAL A 157 11.79 -17.45 4.56
N LEU A 158 10.64 -16.80 4.62
CA LEU A 158 10.32 -15.83 5.66
C LEU A 158 8.92 -16.08 6.20
N LEU A 159 8.82 -16.22 7.51
CA LEU A 159 7.56 -16.18 8.23
C LEU A 159 7.25 -14.74 8.67
N LEU A 160 6.10 -14.24 8.29
CA LEU A 160 5.54 -13.01 8.82
C LEU A 160 4.55 -13.35 9.95
N ARG A 161 4.89 -12.93 11.17
CA ARG A 161 3.95 -13.01 12.30
C ARG A 161 2.97 -11.87 12.18
N ILE A 162 1.71 -12.20 11.92
CA ILE A 162 0.68 -11.20 11.63
C ILE A 162 -0.27 -11.03 12.82
N GLY A 163 -0.85 -9.84 12.92
CA GLY A 163 -2.00 -9.52 13.76
C GLY A 163 -3.06 -8.84 12.91
N SER A 164 -4.18 -8.50 13.52
CA SER A 164 -5.22 -7.71 12.88
C SER A 164 -4.63 -6.39 12.34
N GLY A 165 -4.92 -6.05 11.11
CA GLY A 165 -4.42 -4.82 10.49
C GLY A 165 -3.03 -4.92 9.86
N SER A 166 -2.45 -6.11 9.70
CA SER A 166 -1.09 -6.31 9.18
C SER A 166 -0.91 -5.85 7.72
N ILE A 167 0.32 -5.40 7.41
CA ILE A 167 0.77 -5.07 6.05
C ILE A 167 1.59 -6.20 5.41
N ALA A 168 1.35 -7.46 5.80
CA ALA A 168 2.13 -8.62 5.36
C ALA A 168 2.23 -8.77 3.83
N GLU A 169 1.15 -8.54 3.09
CA GLU A 169 1.17 -8.58 1.62
C GLU A 169 2.14 -7.55 1.03
N LEU A 170 2.12 -6.31 1.54
CA LEU A 170 3.02 -5.24 1.10
C LEU A 170 4.48 -5.59 1.43
N ALA A 171 4.72 -6.17 2.61
CA ALA A 171 6.03 -6.65 3.02
C ALA A 171 6.53 -7.78 2.09
N ALA A 172 5.68 -8.76 1.79
CA ALA A 172 6.02 -9.88 0.91
C ALA A 172 6.32 -9.41 -0.53
N ARG A 173 5.56 -8.44 -1.05
CA ARG A 173 5.81 -7.85 -2.39
C ARG A 173 7.17 -7.17 -2.49
N SER A 174 7.77 -6.77 -1.38
CA SER A 174 9.10 -6.15 -1.37
C SER A 174 10.26 -7.12 -1.65
N PHE A 175 9.98 -8.44 -1.70
CA PHE A 175 10.93 -9.46 -2.20
C PHE A 175 10.89 -9.61 -3.72
N LEU A 176 9.91 -9.03 -4.39
CA LEU A 176 9.74 -9.19 -5.82
C LEU A 176 10.78 -8.35 -6.56
N ALA A 177 11.63 -9.01 -7.35
CA ALA A 177 12.54 -8.34 -8.27
C ALA A 177 11.81 -7.83 -9.51
N GLU A 178 12.45 -6.92 -10.27
CA GLU A 178 11.91 -6.45 -11.56
C GLU A 178 11.63 -7.62 -12.50
N GLY A 179 10.41 -7.71 -12.98
CA GLY A 179 9.97 -8.80 -13.87
C GLY A 179 9.75 -10.15 -13.17
N GLY A 180 9.93 -10.22 -11.85
CA GLY A 180 9.66 -11.43 -11.07
C GLY A 180 8.17 -11.77 -11.03
N SER A 181 7.85 -13.06 -10.93
CA SER A 181 6.48 -13.54 -10.84
C SER A 181 5.97 -13.48 -9.40
N TRP A 182 4.72 -13.05 -9.23
CA TRP A 182 3.99 -13.12 -7.97
C TRP A 182 2.98 -14.25 -8.01
N LEU A 183 3.03 -15.15 -7.03
CA LEU A 183 2.08 -16.23 -6.91
C LEU A 183 1.44 -16.27 -5.52
N ASP A 184 0.12 -16.10 -5.47
CA ASP A 184 -0.66 -16.40 -4.29
C ASP A 184 -0.80 -17.93 -4.19
N PHE A 185 -0.17 -18.50 -3.17
CA PHE A 185 -0.13 -19.94 -2.99
C PHE A 185 -1.50 -20.55 -2.70
N THR A 186 -2.45 -19.77 -2.18
CA THR A 186 -3.81 -20.24 -1.90
C THR A 186 -4.59 -20.60 -3.17
N THR A 187 -4.18 -20.06 -4.30
CA THR A 187 -4.79 -20.37 -5.61
C THR A 187 -4.39 -21.74 -6.15
N ILE A 188 -3.35 -22.35 -5.58
CA ILE A 188 -2.85 -23.65 -6.01
C ILE A 188 -3.65 -24.77 -5.31
N VAL A 189 -4.64 -25.31 -6.01
CA VAL A 189 -5.48 -26.39 -5.47
C VAL A 189 -4.94 -27.76 -5.87
N GLN A 190 -4.31 -27.88 -7.04
CA GLN A 190 -3.78 -29.13 -7.59
C GLN A 190 -2.35 -29.42 -7.13
N PRO A 191 -1.87 -30.67 -7.20
CA PRO A 191 -0.46 -30.97 -6.98
C PRO A 191 0.45 -30.13 -7.88
N VAL A 192 1.39 -29.42 -7.29
CA VAL A 192 2.35 -28.58 -8.01
C VAL A 192 3.34 -29.43 -8.74
N ASP A 193 3.55 -29.17 -10.04
CA ASP A 193 4.59 -29.81 -10.82
C ASP A 193 5.83 -28.92 -11.03
N ASN A 194 6.92 -29.52 -11.49
CA ASN A 194 8.17 -28.80 -11.74
C ASN A 194 8.02 -27.72 -12.84
N LYS A 195 7.12 -27.91 -13.81
CA LYS A 195 6.92 -26.98 -14.91
C LYS A 195 6.24 -25.70 -14.45
N GLN A 196 5.26 -25.82 -13.56
CA GLN A 196 4.60 -24.67 -12.93
C GLN A 196 5.60 -23.86 -12.10
N LEU A 197 6.46 -24.53 -11.32
CA LEU A 197 7.49 -23.87 -10.53
C LEU A 197 8.53 -23.16 -11.40
N GLN A 198 8.90 -23.71 -12.55
CA GLN A 198 9.81 -23.04 -13.48
C GLN A 198 9.24 -21.71 -14.01
N GLY A 199 7.93 -21.63 -14.21
CA GLY A 199 7.25 -20.39 -14.57
C GLY A 199 7.29 -19.29 -13.48
N CYS A 200 7.65 -19.66 -12.25
CA CYS A 200 7.76 -18.74 -11.11
C CYS A 200 9.23 -18.43 -10.73
N GLN A 201 10.20 -18.85 -11.53
CA GLN A 201 11.61 -18.66 -11.24
C GLN A 201 11.97 -17.19 -10.98
N GLY A 202 12.74 -16.93 -9.92
CA GLY A 202 13.13 -15.57 -9.51
C GLY A 202 12.01 -14.73 -8.91
N GLY A 203 10.85 -15.35 -8.65
CA GLY A 203 9.67 -14.69 -8.10
C GLY A 203 9.47 -14.87 -6.61
N VAL A 204 8.25 -14.55 -6.18
CA VAL A 204 7.77 -14.68 -4.80
C VAL A 204 6.51 -15.51 -4.74
N MET A 205 6.50 -16.52 -3.89
CA MET A 205 5.30 -17.22 -3.48
C MET A 205 4.83 -16.69 -2.12
N PHE A 206 3.57 -16.32 -2.03
CA PHE A 206 3.00 -15.76 -0.81
C PHE A 206 1.86 -16.63 -0.28
N VAL A 207 1.92 -16.95 1.02
CA VAL A 207 0.85 -17.61 1.76
C VAL A 207 0.31 -16.60 2.77
N PRO A 208 -0.87 -16.01 2.55
CA PRO A 208 -1.41 -14.95 3.41
C PRO A 208 -1.80 -15.45 4.81
N GLU A 209 -2.14 -16.75 4.96
CA GLU A 209 -2.43 -17.36 6.25
C GLU A 209 -2.24 -18.89 6.17
N LEU A 210 -1.32 -19.43 7.00
CA LEU A 210 -1.01 -20.86 7.01
C LEU A 210 -2.20 -21.73 7.41
N THR A 211 -2.99 -21.31 8.38
CA THR A 211 -4.14 -22.08 8.89
C THR A 211 -5.23 -22.35 7.85
N ARG A 212 -5.27 -21.53 6.77
CA ARG A 212 -6.22 -21.71 5.68
C ARG A 212 -5.81 -22.77 4.66
N LEU A 213 -4.60 -23.28 4.74
CA LEU A 213 -4.10 -24.28 3.80
C LEU A 213 -4.70 -25.66 4.06
N THR A 214 -5.25 -26.27 3.02
CA THR A 214 -5.68 -27.66 3.03
C THR A 214 -4.50 -28.61 3.15
N ARG A 215 -4.73 -29.87 3.55
CA ARG A 215 -3.70 -30.92 3.62
C ARG A 215 -2.97 -31.12 2.28
N ALA A 216 -3.67 -30.97 1.16
CA ALA A 216 -3.05 -31.06 -0.17
C ALA A 216 -2.10 -29.88 -0.42
N GLN A 217 -2.49 -28.67 -0.03
CA GLN A 217 -1.65 -27.49 -0.13
C GLN A 217 -0.45 -27.53 0.82
N GLN A 218 -0.58 -28.10 2.03
CA GLN A 218 0.54 -28.32 2.94
C GLN A 218 1.59 -29.25 2.31
N LYS A 219 1.18 -30.32 1.60
CA LYS A 219 2.09 -31.19 0.83
C LYS A 219 2.76 -30.44 -0.33
N ASN A 220 2.01 -29.58 -1.03
CA ASN A 220 2.57 -28.73 -2.07
C ASN A 220 3.61 -27.78 -1.49
N LEU A 221 3.37 -27.21 -0.31
CA LEU A 221 4.28 -26.30 0.37
C LEU A 221 5.59 -27.01 0.73
N ALA A 222 5.55 -28.23 1.28
CA ALA A 222 6.72 -29.04 1.53
C ALA A 222 7.51 -29.32 0.24
N PHE A 223 6.81 -29.67 -0.85
CA PHE A 223 7.43 -29.90 -2.17
C PHE A 223 8.15 -28.68 -2.73
N VAL A 224 7.56 -27.47 -2.54
CA VAL A 224 8.14 -26.18 -2.97
C VAL A 224 9.38 -25.85 -2.15
N LEU A 225 9.35 -26.03 -0.82
CA LEU A 225 10.47 -25.74 0.08
C LEU A 225 11.78 -26.41 -0.35
N ASP A 226 11.72 -27.63 -0.86
CA ASP A 226 12.91 -28.37 -1.29
C ASP A 226 13.52 -27.84 -2.62
N ARG A 227 12.85 -26.89 -3.27
CA ARG A 227 13.21 -26.40 -4.63
C ARG A 227 13.49 -24.92 -4.69
N LEU A 228 13.32 -24.18 -3.60
CA LEU A 228 13.45 -22.72 -3.55
C LEU A 228 14.81 -22.24 -4.08
N ASP A 229 15.91 -22.86 -3.63
CA ASP A 229 17.26 -22.45 -4.03
C ASP A 229 17.50 -22.69 -5.53
N ARG A 230 17.05 -23.83 -6.05
CA ARG A 230 17.22 -24.18 -7.48
C ARG A 230 16.52 -23.21 -8.40
N LEU A 231 15.40 -22.63 -7.95
CA LEU A 231 14.53 -21.77 -8.73
C LEU A 231 14.75 -20.29 -8.41
N ASN A 232 15.69 -19.98 -7.51
CA ASN A 232 15.88 -18.63 -7.00
C ASN A 232 14.55 -17.99 -6.57
N LEU A 233 13.70 -18.75 -5.88
CA LEU A 233 12.34 -18.39 -5.50
C LEU A 233 12.29 -18.05 -4.01
N HIS A 234 11.58 -17.00 -3.61
CA HIS A 234 11.31 -16.70 -2.22
C HIS A 234 9.92 -17.21 -1.84
N LEU A 235 9.84 -17.79 -0.66
CA LEU A 235 8.58 -18.18 -0.02
C LEU A 235 8.35 -17.29 1.20
N VAL A 236 7.27 -16.51 1.15
CA VAL A 236 6.83 -15.69 2.29
C VAL A 236 5.52 -16.26 2.79
N VAL A 237 5.49 -16.68 4.04
CA VAL A 237 4.29 -17.21 4.68
C VAL A 237 3.87 -16.31 5.83
N ALA A 238 2.57 -16.21 6.08
CA ALA A 238 2.05 -15.41 7.17
C ALA A 238 1.14 -16.25 8.07
N THR A 239 1.17 -16.00 9.37
CA THR A 239 0.25 -16.60 10.35
C THR A 239 0.24 -15.81 11.66
N ASP A 240 -0.89 -15.85 12.36
CA ASP A 240 -1.03 -15.38 13.75
C ASP A 240 -0.77 -16.50 14.78
N GLN A 241 -0.66 -17.76 14.32
CA GLN A 241 -0.50 -18.91 15.19
C GLN A 241 0.96 -19.20 15.57
N SER A 242 1.17 -19.85 16.71
CA SER A 242 2.48 -20.38 17.10
C SER A 242 2.77 -21.72 16.44
N ALA A 243 4.06 -22.12 16.41
CA ALA A 243 4.47 -23.43 15.90
C ALA A 243 3.76 -24.57 16.61
N ASP A 244 3.66 -24.50 17.95
CA ASP A 244 3.05 -25.55 18.78
C ASP A 244 1.57 -25.76 18.45
N VAL A 245 0.83 -24.67 18.16
CA VAL A 245 -0.58 -24.76 17.77
C VAL A 245 -0.72 -25.45 16.41
N LEU A 246 0.09 -25.07 15.42
CA LEU A 246 0.07 -25.73 14.10
C LEU A 246 0.39 -27.23 14.19
N ILE A 247 1.39 -27.60 14.99
CA ILE A 247 1.73 -29.01 15.22
C ILE A 247 0.57 -29.75 15.90
N ALA A 248 -0.07 -29.12 16.90
CA ALA A 248 -1.24 -29.71 17.57
C ALA A 248 -2.44 -29.87 16.61
N GLU A 249 -2.59 -29.03 15.62
CA GLU A 249 -3.57 -29.15 14.54
C GLU A 249 -3.17 -30.18 13.48
N GLY A 250 -2.02 -30.83 13.67
CA GLY A 250 -1.53 -31.94 12.87
C GLY A 250 -0.73 -31.53 11.64
N TRP A 251 -0.09 -30.37 11.65
CA TRP A 251 0.95 -30.04 10.68
C TRP A 251 2.19 -30.92 10.91
N ASP A 252 2.92 -31.17 9.82
CA ASP A 252 4.20 -31.86 9.91
C ASP A 252 5.22 -31.00 10.66
N GLU A 253 5.85 -31.57 11.69
CA GLU A 253 6.77 -30.89 12.59
C GLU A 253 8.00 -30.34 11.82
N MET A 254 8.57 -31.13 10.90
CA MET A 254 9.74 -30.74 10.11
C MET A 254 9.39 -29.57 9.18
N LEU A 255 8.18 -29.58 8.60
CA LEU A 255 7.69 -28.48 7.78
C LEU A 255 7.55 -27.19 8.61
N VAL A 256 6.92 -27.28 9.78
CA VAL A 256 6.73 -26.13 10.67
C VAL A 256 8.09 -25.57 11.12
N GLN A 257 9.02 -26.40 11.55
CA GLN A 257 10.37 -25.94 11.95
C GLN A 257 11.06 -25.15 10.84
N ARG A 258 11.03 -25.63 9.61
CA ARG A 258 11.63 -24.94 8.45
C ARG A 258 10.93 -23.62 8.13
N LEU A 259 9.61 -23.52 8.29
CA LEU A 259 8.86 -22.28 8.05
C LEU A 259 9.12 -21.24 9.14
N PHE A 260 9.40 -21.66 10.37
CA PHE A 260 9.58 -20.78 11.53
C PHE A 260 11.04 -20.40 11.80
N GLU A 261 11.99 -20.87 11.00
CA GLU A 261 13.42 -20.60 11.15
C GLU A 261 13.75 -19.12 11.12
N VAL A 262 13.19 -18.38 10.14
CA VAL A 262 13.35 -16.93 10.02
C VAL A 262 11.98 -16.28 10.12
N SER A 263 11.77 -15.46 11.14
CA SER A 263 10.50 -14.77 11.35
C SER A 263 10.65 -13.27 11.57
N LEU A 264 9.66 -12.51 11.11
CA LEU A 264 9.56 -11.06 11.27
C LEU A 264 8.11 -10.67 11.55
N THR A 265 7.91 -9.69 12.43
CA THR A 265 6.59 -9.10 12.68
C THR A 265 6.51 -7.76 11.96
N PRO A 266 5.73 -7.63 10.86
CA PRO A 266 5.49 -6.35 10.22
C PRO A 266 4.58 -5.49 11.09
N PRO A 267 4.68 -4.15 11.03
CA PRO A 267 3.74 -3.28 11.72
C PRO A 267 2.32 -3.47 11.18
N THR A 268 1.34 -3.12 11.99
CA THR A 268 -0.05 -3.01 11.58
C THR A 268 -0.34 -1.60 11.06
N LEU A 269 -1.45 -1.42 10.33
CA LEU A 269 -1.86 -0.07 9.90
C LEU A 269 -2.18 0.84 11.10
N ALA A 270 -2.54 0.29 12.25
CA ALA A 270 -2.70 1.05 13.49
C ALA A 270 -1.36 1.58 14.02
N ASP A 271 -0.28 0.78 13.93
CA ASP A 271 1.06 1.19 14.36
C ASP A 271 1.66 2.30 13.46
N ILE A 272 1.21 2.38 12.21
CA ILE A 272 1.66 3.34 11.20
C ILE A 272 0.50 4.24 10.72
N GLN A 273 -0.40 4.59 11.61
CA GLN A 273 -1.61 5.34 11.29
C GLN A 273 -1.33 6.67 10.55
N ASP A 274 -0.26 7.34 10.91
CA ASP A 274 0.15 8.60 10.27
C ASP A 274 0.65 8.41 8.82
N ASP A 275 1.06 7.20 8.45
CA ASP A 275 1.51 6.85 7.10
C ASP A 275 0.35 6.36 6.19
N VAL A 276 -0.83 6.06 6.75
CA VAL A 276 -2.00 5.58 5.99
C VAL A 276 -2.41 6.52 4.85
N PRO A 277 -2.38 7.86 5.00
CA PRO A 277 -2.65 8.78 3.90
C PRO A 277 -1.69 8.60 2.72
N GLU A 278 -0.39 8.45 2.98
CA GLU A 278 0.61 8.21 1.93
C GLU A 278 0.40 6.83 1.28
N LEU A 279 0.13 5.79 2.08
CA LEU A 279 -0.22 4.45 1.59
C LEU A 279 -1.43 4.48 0.65
N ALA A 280 -2.50 5.16 1.04
CA ALA A 280 -3.72 5.28 0.24
C ALA A 280 -3.49 6.04 -1.07
N ALA A 281 -2.73 7.15 -1.03
CA ALA A 281 -2.41 7.95 -2.20
C ALA A 281 -1.55 7.16 -3.22
N GLN A 282 -0.49 6.49 -2.75
CA GLN A 282 0.38 5.66 -3.60
C GLN A 282 -0.37 4.46 -4.17
N LEU A 283 -1.24 3.85 -3.38
CA LEU A 283 -2.07 2.74 -3.82
C LEU A 283 -3.06 3.16 -4.92
N LEU A 284 -3.71 4.33 -4.76
CA LEU A 284 -4.59 4.89 -5.78
C LEU A 284 -3.83 5.18 -7.07
N LEU A 285 -2.67 5.82 -6.97
CA LEU A 285 -1.80 6.10 -8.11
C LEU A 285 -1.43 4.81 -8.86
N HIS A 286 -1.03 3.78 -8.12
CA HIS A 286 -0.70 2.47 -8.68
C HIS A 286 -1.89 1.83 -9.40
N LEU A 287 -3.11 1.89 -8.83
CA LEU A 287 -4.32 1.36 -9.46
C LEU A 287 -4.71 2.14 -10.73
N VAL A 288 -4.50 3.45 -10.74
CA VAL A 288 -4.70 4.30 -11.94
C VAL A 288 -3.71 3.93 -13.04
N GLU A 289 -2.42 3.79 -12.70
CA GLU A 289 -1.36 3.42 -13.65
C GLU A 289 -1.55 1.99 -14.21
N ALA A 290 -2.11 1.08 -13.40
CA ALA A 290 -2.49 -0.25 -13.84
C ALA A 290 -3.70 -0.26 -14.79
N GLY A 291 -4.43 0.84 -14.88
CA GLY A 291 -5.70 0.90 -15.61
C GLY A 291 -6.88 0.21 -14.90
N ASP A 292 -6.70 -0.14 -13.63
CA ASP A 292 -7.70 -0.82 -12.80
C ASP A 292 -8.84 0.11 -12.39
N VAL A 293 -8.56 1.42 -12.29
CA VAL A 293 -9.51 2.45 -11.90
C VAL A 293 -9.31 3.72 -12.75
N PRO A 294 -10.34 4.56 -12.94
CA PRO A 294 -10.19 5.84 -13.60
C PRO A 294 -9.26 6.78 -12.83
N HIS A 295 -8.73 7.79 -13.53
CA HIS A 295 -7.89 8.81 -12.91
C HIS A 295 -8.66 9.54 -11.80
N ARG A 296 -8.16 9.44 -10.58
CA ARG A 296 -8.73 10.07 -9.38
C ARG A 296 -7.60 10.53 -8.45
N HIS A 297 -7.91 11.47 -7.57
CA HIS A 297 -7.04 11.88 -6.47
C HIS A 297 -7.86 12.10 -5.19
N PHE A 298 -7.23 11.97 -4.05
CA PHE A 298 -7.88 12.19 -2.77
C PHE A 298 -7.78 13.65 -2.34
N SER A 299 -8.87 14.19 -1.79
CA SER A 299 -8.82 15.44 -1.01
C SER A 299 -8.09 15.20 0.32
N THR A 300 -7.53 16.26 0.90
CA THR A 300 -6.90 16.19 2.24
C THR A 300 -7.88 15.69 3.31
N ALA A 301 -9.15 16.08 3.21
CA ALA A 301 -10.20 15.66 4.13
C ALA A 301 -10.49 14.14 4.02
N ALA A 302 -10.48 13.59 2.81
CA ALA A 302 -10.62 12.15 2.57
C ALA A 302 -9.43 11.36 3.13
N LEU A 303 -8.20 11.82 2.90
CA LEU A 303 -6.99 11.20 3.43
C LEU A 303 -6.96 11.17 4.97
N ASN A 304 -7.39 12.27 5.61
CA ASN A 304 -7.53 12.32 7.06
C ASN A 304 -8.60 11.36 7.60
N ALA A 305 -9.69 11.16 6.87
CA ALA A 305 -10.71 10.19 7.24
C ALA A 305 -10.18 8.75 7.12
N LEU A 306 -9.42 8.43 6.07
CA LEU A 306 -8.75 7.12 5.92
C LEU A 306 -7.74 6.87 7.05
N ARG A 307 -7.02 7.90 7.50
CA ARG A 307 -6.08 7.80 8.61
C ARG A 307 -6.75 7.34 9.91
N THR A 308 -7.94 7.83 10.20
CA THR A 308 -8.66 7.53 11.45
C THR A 308 -9.52 6.26 11.38
N GLN A 309 -9.61 5.64 10.23
CA GLN A 309 -10.37 4.41 10.02
C GLN A 309 -9.66 3.18 10.60
N ALA A 310 -10.43 2.25 11.15
CA ALA A 310 -9.92 0.94 11.54
C ALA A 310 -9.77 0.03 10.31
N TRP A 311 -8.65 -0.66 10.21
CA TRP A 311 -8.31 -1.56 9.10
C TRP A 311 -8.03 -2.98 9.62
N PRO A 312 -9.06 -3.75 10.05
CA PRO A 312 -8.85 -5.06 10.66
C PRO A 312 -8.22 -6.08 9.69
N GLY A 313 -8.54 -6.04 8.40
CA GLY A 313 -7.92 -6.86 7.36
C GLY A 313 -6.62 -6.27 6.80
N GLY A 314 -6.13 -5.16 7.38
CA GLY A 314 -4.84 -4.57 7.05
C GLY A 314 -4.78 -3.97 5.64
N PHE A 315 -3.66 -4.22 4.97
CA PHE A 315 -3.39 -3.66 3.64
C PHE A 315 -4.42 -4.12 2.58
N ALA A 316 -4.95 -5.33 2.71
CA ALA A 316 -5.98 -5.83 1.79
C ALA A 316 -7.29 -5.04 1.90
N ASP A 317 -7.72 -4.69 3.13
CA ASP A 317 -8.89 -3.85 3.35
C ASP A 317 -8.68 -2.44 2.81
N LEU A 318 -7.51 -1.84 3.08
CA LEU A 318 -7.16 -0.52 2.55
C LEU A 318 -7.20 -0.51 1.02
N ARG A 319 -6.61 -1.54 0.37
CA ARG A 319 -6.63 -1.67 -1.09
C ARG A 319 -8.04 -1.81 -1.66
N ALA A 320 -8.87 -2.63 -1.03
CA ALA A 320 -10.27 -2.81 -1.44
C ALA A 320 -11.06 -1.50 -1.30
N ALA A 321 -10.84 -0.78 -0.20
CA ALA A 321 -11.47 0.52 0.05
C ALA A 321 -11.04 1.57 -0.98
N VAL A 322 -9.74 1.72 -1.25
CA VAL A 322 -9.21 2.66 -2.25
C VAL A 322 -9.78 2.35 -3.63
N LYS A 323 -9.80 1.06 -4.03
CA LYS A 323 -10.39 0.65 -5.31
C LYS A 323 -11.88 0.96 -5.39
N SER A 324 -12.63 0.67 -4.33
CA SER A 324 -14.07 0.95 -4.25
C SER A 324 -14.37 2.46 -4.31
N LEU A 325 -13.58 3.27 -3.60
CA LEU A 325 -13.69 4.73 -3.63
C LEU A 325 -13.44 5.28 -5.04
N ALA A 326 -12.36 4.83 -5.69
CA ALA A 326 -11.99 5.28 -7.02
C ALA A 326 -13.03 4.92 -8.09
N LEU A 327 -13.65 3.73 -7.98
CA LEU A 327 -14.71 3.29 -8.90
C LEU A 327 -16.06 3.92 -8.59
N GLY A 328 -16.36 4.19 -7.32
CA GLY A 328 -17.65 4.71 -6.86
C GLY A 328 -17.78 6.23 -6.91
N THR A 329 -16.69 6.98 -7.11
CA THR A 329 -16.69 8.44 -7.22
C THR A 329 -16.83 8.85 -8.68
N LEU A 330 -17.75 9.78 -8.98
CA LEU A 330 -17.98 10.27 -10.34
C LEU A 330 -17.02 11.41 -10.71
N GLU A 331 -16.62 12.21 -9.72
CA GLU A 331 -15.72 13.34 -9.89
C GLU A 331 -14.24 12.92 -9.88
N GLU A 332 -13.33 13.76 -10.33
CA GLU A 332 -11.89 13.47 -10.29
C GLU A 332 -11.34 13.46 -8.85
N GLU A 333 -11.92 14.25 -7.95
CA GLU A 333 -11.54 14.35 -6.57
C GLU A 333 -12.41 13.46 -5.68
N ILE A 334 -11.78 12.53 -4.95
CA ILE A 334 -12.44 11.71 -3.93
C ILE A 334 -12.52 12.52 -2.63
N GLY A 335 -13.74 12.96 -2.30
CA GLY A 335 -14.00 13.80 -1.14
C GLY A 335 -14.33 13.01 0.14
N LEU A 336 -14.48 13.73 1.26
CA LEU A 336 -14.90 13.16 2.55
C LEU A 336 -16.29 12.48 2.46
N SER A 337 -17.20 13.03 1.64
CA SER A 337 -18.54 12.46 1.41
C SER A 337 -18.49 11.06 0.81
N ASP A 338 -17.53 10.83 -0.11
CA ASP A 338 -17.35 9.55 -0.76
C ASP A 338 -16.81 8.51 0.21
N VAL A 339 -15.82 8.91 1.03
CA VAL A 339 -15.29 8.05 2.10
C VAL A 339 -16.39 7.63 3.06
N ARG A 340 -17.23 8.55 3.53
CA ARG A 340 -18.35 8.25 4.44
C ARG A 340 -19.44 7.38 3.82
N ARG A 341 -19.60 7.43 2.51
CA ARG A 341 -20.57 6.60 1.77
C ARG A 341 -20.08 5.16 1.62
N VAL A 342 -18.79 4.96 1.40
CA VAL A 342 -18.19 3.64 1.11
C VAL A 342 -17.73 2.93 2.38
N LEU A 343 -17.16 3.68 3.31
CA LEU A 343 -16.65 3.11 4.56
C LEU A 343 -17.66 3.28 5.68
N PRO A 344 -17.83 2.28 6.56
CA PRO A 344 -18.62 2.44 7.77
C PRO A 344 -18.07 3.63 8.56
N ALA A 345 -18.96 4.37 9.22
CA ALA A 345 -18.49 5.41 10.13
C ALA A 345 -17.40 4.81 11.04
N PRO A 346 -16.28 5.54 11.28
CA PRO A 346 -15.29 5.06 12.22
C PRO A 346 -16.05 4.62 13.45
N VAL A 347 -15.92 3.37 13.81
CA VAL A 347 -16.44 2.89 15.10
C VAL A 347 -15.64 3.74 16.08
N ASP A 348 -16.29 4.77 16.62
CA ASP A 348 -15.74 5.51 17.75
C ASP A 348 -15.15 4.43 18.64
N ASN A 349 -13.85 4.47 18.83
CA ASN A 349 -13.10 3.46 19.54
C ASN A 349 -14.02 2.87 20.60
N VAL A 350 -14.40 1.60 20.43
CA VAL A 350 -15.02 0.87 21.53
C VAL A 350 -14.08 1.14 22.68
N HIS A 351 -14.48 2.00 23.56
CA HIS A 351 -13.66 2.49 24.65
C HIS A 351 -13.09 1.24 25.30
N THR A 352 -11.85 0.90 24.93
CA THR A 352 -11.16 -0.20 25.56
C THR A 352 -10.96 0.26 26.99
N VAL A 353 -11.58 -0.45 27.90
CA VAL A 353 -11.38 -0.17 29.32
C VAL A 353 -9.88 -0.27 29.56
N SER A 354 -9.24 0.85 29.90
CA SER A 354 -7.81 0.86 30.19
C SER A 354 -7.54 -0.08 31.36
N LEU A 355 -6.65 -1.05 31.15
CA LEU A 355 -6.22 -1.97 32.22
C LEU A 355 -5.21 -1.32 33.18
N ASP A 356 -4.73 -0.11 32.87
CA ASP A 356 -3.81 0.66 33.70
C ASP A 356 -4.51 1.49 34.78
N GLN A 357 -5.84 1.30 34.95
CA GLN A 357 -6.67 1.96 35.96
C GLN A 357 -6.94 1.05 37.16
N PRO A 358 -7.21 1.61 38.34
CA PRO A 358 -7.70 0.83 39.48
C PRO A 358 -8.93 0.00 39.10
N LEU A 359 -9.03 -1.23 39.57
CA LEU A 359 -10.11 -2.16 39.21
C LEU A 359 -11.51 -1.58 39.34
N ARG A 360 -11.72 -0.70 40.29
CA ARG A 360 -13.03 -0.03 40.51
C ARG A 360 -13.39 0.87 39.33
N GLU A 361 -12.43 1.67 38.85
CA GLU A 361 -12.59 2.61 37.73
C GLU A 361 -12.74 1.86 36.41
N ALA A 362 -11.92 0.82 36.19
CA ALA A 362 -12.01 -0.04 35.02
C ALA A 362 -13.38 -0.74 34.94
N ARG A 363 -13.89 -1.20 36.09
CA ARG A 363 -15.22 -1.81 36.17
C ARG A 363 -16.33 -0.81 35.87
N GLU A 364 -16.27 0.40 36.41
CA GLU A 364 -17.28 1.45 36.16
C GLU A 364 -17.26 1.87 34.68
N ALA A 365 -16.09 1.98 34.07
CA ALA A 365 -15.90 2.26 32.64
C ALA A 365 -16.51 1.14 31.79
N PHE A 366 -16.22 -0.14 32.08
CA PHE A 366 -16.80 -1.28 31.38
C PHE A 366 -18.33 -1.33 31.52
N GLU A 367 -18.88 -1.16 32.73
CA GLU A 367 -20.32 -1.17 32.97
C GLU A 367 -21.00 -0.03 32.19
N ARG A 368 -20.41 1.16 32.12
CA ARG A 368 -20.91 2.28 31.33
C ARG A 368 -21.00 1.93 29.86
N LEU A 369 -19.92 1.43 29.26
CA LEU A 369 -19.86 1.00 27.87
C LEU A 369 -20.89 -0.07 27.54
N TYR A 370 -21.00 -1.06 28.42
CA TYR A 370 -21.93 -2.17 28.28
C TYR A 370 -23.39 -1.68 28.23
N PHE A 371 -23.75 -0.79 29.11
CA PHE A 371 -25.13 -0.26 29.13
C PHE A 371 -25.39 0.76 28.02
N GLU A 372 -24.40 1.59 27.63
CA GLU A 372 -24.52 2.49 26.47
C GLU A 372 -24.77 1.70 25.19
N HIS A 373 -24.03 0.59 25.01
CA HIS A 373 -24.23 -0.30 23.86
C HIS A 373 -25.67 -0.82 23.79
N TYR A 374 -26.19 -1.38 24.89
CA TYR A 374 -27.56 -1.93 24.88
C TYR A 374 -28.63 -0.86 24.79
N LEU A 375 -28.44 0.32 25.38
CA LEU A 375 -29.32 1.46 25.18
C LEU A 375 -29.45 1.86 23.72
N ARG A 376 -28.32 1.80 22.97
CA ARG A 376 -28.29 2.10 21.53
C ARG A 376 -28.96 1.00 20.70
N VAL A 377 -28.65 -0.27 20.97
CA VAL A 377 -29.13 -1.43 20.18
C VAL A 377 -30.63 -1.65 20.39
N GLU A 378 -31.11 -1.56 21.62
CA GLU A 378 -32.52 -1.84 21.96
C GLU A 378 -33.40 -0.59 21.98
N GLY A 379 -32.92 0.57 21.50
CA GLY A 379 -33.70 1.79 21.34
C GLY A 379 -34.32 2.30 22.65
N ASN A 380 -33.62 2.17 23.78
CA ASN A 380 -34.07 2.50 25.13
C ASN A 380 -35.23 1.61 25.67
N ASN A 381 -35.45 0.44 25.10
CA ASN A 381 -36.45 -0.51 25.65
C ASN A 381 -35.91 -1.19 26.91
N MET A 382 -36.29 -0.67 28.07
CA MET A 382 -35.75 -1.11 29.37
C MET A 382 -36.08 -2.57 29.71
N THR A 383 -37.18 -3.11 29.21
CA THR A 383 -37.55 -4.52 29.43
C THR A 383 -36.57 -5.45 28.71
N ARG A 384 -36.32 -5.19 27.42
CA ARG A 384 -35.36 -5.97 26.61
C ARG A 384 -33.93 -5.84 27.12
N ILE A 385 -33.54 -4.63 27.54
CA ILE A 385 -32.19 -4.39 28.09
C ILE A 385 -32.04 -5.19 29.40
N ALA A 386 -33.02 -5.18 30.28
CA ALA A 386 -32.98 -5.93 31.54
C ALA A 386 -32.85 -7.44 31.29
N GLU A 387 -33.63 -7.99 30.37
CA GLU A 387 -33.57 -9.40 29.96
C GLU A 387 -32.19 -9.75 29.39
N ARG A 388 -31.64 -8.94 28.48
CA ARG A 388 -30.32 -9.17 27.87
C ARG A 388 -29.17 -9.08 28.86
N CYS A 389 -29.26 -8.16 29.80
CA CYS A 389 -28.26 -7.96 30.86
C CYS A 389 -28.41 -8.93 32.03
N GLY A 390 -29.44 -9.74 32.07
CA GLY A 390 -29.74 -10.65 33.18
C GLY A 390 -30.04 -9.91 34.51
N LEU A 391 -30.60 -8.70 34.43
CA LEU A 391 -30.90 -7.86 35.59
C LEU A 391 -32.39 -7.64 35.73
N GLU A 392 -32.85 -7.50 36.98
CA GLU A 392 -34.18 -6.98 37.23
C GLU A 392 -34.30 -5.51 36.78
N ARG A 393 -35.45 -5.12 36.25
CA ARG A 393 -35.72 -3.77 35.73
C ARG A 393 -35.44 -2.67 36.77
N THR A 394 -35.75 -2.88 38.01
CA THR A 394 -35.47 -1.96 39.13
C THR A 394 -33.96 -1.82 39.38
N HIS A 395 -33.21 -2.92 39.26
CA HIS A 395 -31.77 -2.92 39.42
C HIS A 395 -31.07 -2.23 38.25
N LEU A 396 -31.58 -2.45 37.03
CA LEU A 396 -31.09 -1.74 35.83
C LEU A 396 -31.20 -0.23 35.94
N TYR A 397 -32.36 0.29 36.33
CA TYR A 397 -32.56 1.74 36.54
C TYR A 397 -31.61 2.31 37.59
N ARG A 398 -31.37 1.60 38.69
CA ARG A 398 -30.44 2.03 39.73
C ARG A 398 -29.00 2.07 39.22
N LYS A 399 -28.61 1.08 38.43
CA LYS A 399 -27.27 1.00 37.79
C LYS A 399 -27.07 2.13 36.79
N LEU A 400 -28.00 2.36 35.87
CA LEU A 400 -27.95 3.44 34.89
C LEU A 400 -27.82 4.81 35.57
N LYS A 401 -28.58 5.04 36.65
CA LYS A 401 -28.48 6.27 37.43
C LYS A 401 -27.12 6.43 38.12
N GLN A 402 -26.55 5.34 38.67
CA GLN A 402 -25.24 5.32 39.29
C GLN A 402 -24.13 5.66 38.30
N LEU A 403 -24.25 5.20 37.06
CA LEU A 403 -23.29 5.43 35.96
C LEU A 403 -23.49 6.77 35.25
N GLY A 404 -24.50 7.58 35.66
CA GLY A 404 -24.81 8.88 35.07
C GLY A 404 -25.45 8.81 33.67
N LEU A 405 -25.96 7.64 33.28
CA LEU A 405 -26.63 7.45 32.00
C LEU A 405 -28.09 7.92 32.07
N GLN A 406 -28.43 8.92 31.24
CA GLN A 406 -29.78 9.45 31.17
C GLN A 406 -30.67 8.57 30.29
N VAL A 407 -31.79 8.10 30.86
CA VAL A 407 -32.80 7.39 30.11
C VAL A 407 -33.91 8.39 29.76
N ASN A 408 -34.04 8.72 28.46
CA ASN A 408 -35.16 9.53 27.99
C ASN A 408 -36.47 8.73 28.20
N ARG A 409 -37.28 9.16 29.14
CA ARG A 409 -38.66 8.66 29.33
C ARG A 409 -39.48 9.12 28.12
N ARG A 410 -39.53 8.31 27.06
CA ARG A 410 -40.61 8.42 26.06
C ARG A 410 -41.43 7.14 26.11
N ASN A 411 -42.64 7.33 26.68
CA ASN A 411 -43.86 6.53 26.56
C ASN A 411 -43.73 4.99 26.59
N ASP A 412 -43.82 4.41 27.81
CA ASP A 412 -44.41 3.11 28.03
C ASP A 412 -45.90 3.33 28.46
N ASP A 413 -46.73 3.71 27.50
CA ASP A 413 -48.17 3.58 27.57
C ASP A 413 -48.68 3.25 26.16
N HIS A 414 -48.75 1.96 25.87
CA HIS A 414 -49.85 1.26 25.16
C HIS A 414 -49.54 -0.22 25.13
#